data_db73da8e19b51ebb3700a32f54797608
#
_entry.id   db73da8e19b51ebb3700a32f54797608
#
_cell.length_a   1.000
_cell.length_b   1.000
_cell.length_c   1.000
_cell.angle_alpha   90.00
_cell.angle_beta   90.00
_cell.angle_gamma   90.00
#
_symmetry.space_group_name_H-M   'P 1'
#
loop_
_entity.id
_entity.type
_entity.pdbx_description
1 polymer ?
#
loop_
_entity_poly.entity_id
_entity_poly.type
_entity_poly.pdbx_seq_one_letter_code
_entity_poly.pdbx_strand_id
1 'polypeptide(L)'
;GVTQTSSHGKTKLRCIDDFAQSLLNDSVSVGRRIHMGRISDLVEAARRLKRTQPDTPLHVLKSDFKAAYRSCPILPEHVSLANILVRDPDSGELYVSAQHAMPFGAVSAVYAWDRLGDALTSILQKVFLFPASRYVDDLFMPLWSVHASASRQILLEVISTLLTSTSSSPNMFSAFLSKLAPSSA
;
A
#
# COMPACT_ATOMS: atom_id res chain seq x y z
N GLY A 1 9.05 4.45 -18.15
CA GLY A 1 9.06 4.99 -16.77
C GLY A 1 8.37 6.33 -16.69
N VAL A 2 7.80 6.64 -15.54
CA VAL A 2 7.14 7.92 -15.27
C VAL A 2 8.01 8.73 -14.32
N THR A 3 8.30 9.98 -14.70
CA THR A 3 9.03 10.92 -13.86
C THR A 3 8.02 11.74 -13.05
N GLN A 4 8.16 11.73 -11.73
CA GLN A 4 7.33 12.51 -10.83
C GLN A 4 8.22 13.49 -10.06
N THR A 5 7.92 14.79 -10.16
CA THR A 5 8.59 15.84 -9.39
C THR A 5 7.76 16.15 -8.15
N SER A 6 8.38 16.08 -6.97
CA SER A 6 7.74 16.46 -5.72
C SER A 6 7.65 17.99 -5.61
N SER A 7 6.77 18.48 -4.72
CA SER A 7 6.66 19.92 -4.39
C SER A 7 7.98 20.54 -3.88
N HIS A 8 8.94 19.74 -3.46
CA HIS A 8 10.27 20.16 -3.01
C HIS A 8 11.35 19.99 -4.09
N GLY A 9 10.97 19.90 -5.37
CA GLY A 9 11.91 19.82 -6.49
C GLY A 9 12.69 18.51 -6.63
N LYS A 10 12.43 17.50 -5.79
CA LYS A 10 13.04 16.17 -5.93
C LYS A 10 12.35 15.38 -7.02
N THR A 11 13.09 15.03 -8.05
CA THR A 11 12.61 14.16 -9.13
C THR A 11 12.73 12.71 -8.71
N LYS A 12 11.63 11.97 -8.82
CA LYS A 12 11.56 10.54 -8.56
C LYS A 12 11.19 9.81 -9.84
N LEU A 13 12.06 8.94 -10.29
CA LEU A 13 11.79 8.03 -11.39
C LEU A 13 11.02 6.82 -10.85
N ARG A 14 9.85 6.54 -11.44
CA ARG A 14 9.10 5.31 -11.19
C ARG A 14 9.16 4.44 -12.43
N CYS A 15 9.77 3.27 -12.30
CA CYS A 15 9.68 2.24 -13.31
C CYS A 15 8.29 1.63 -13.25
N ILE A 16 7.58 1.68 -14.37
CA ILE A 16 6.27 1.04 -14.56
C ILE A 16 6.45 0.07 -15.71
N ASP A 17 6.16 -1.19 -15.45
CA ASP A 17 6.23 -2.24 -16.45
C ASP A 17 4.98 -2.16 -17.34
N ASP A 18 5.16 -2.23 -18.65
CA ASP A 18 4.05 -2.11 -19.60
C ASP A 18 3.44 -3.48 -19.90
N PHE A 19 2.61 -3.94 -19.01
CA PHE A 19 1.85 -5.19 -19.16
C PHE A 19 0.65 -5.08 -20.10
N ALA A 20 0.27 -3.87 -20.51
CA ALA A 20 -0.73 -3.68 -21.54
C ALA A 20 -0.14 -3.97 -22.92
N GLN A 21 1.07 -3.44 -23.21
CA GLN A 21 1.75 -3.69 -24.48
C GLN A 21 2.10 -5.16 -24.67
N SER A 22 2.44 -5.89 -23.60
CA SER A 22 2.70 -7.33 -23.65
C SER A 22 1.44 -8.20 -23.69
N LEU A 23 0.23 -7.61 -23.67
CA LEU A 23 -1.07 -8.28 -23.61
C LEU A 23 -1.26 -9.15 -22.34
N LEU A 24 -0.36 -9.07 -21.37
CA LEU A 24 -0.46 -9.86 -20.15
C LEU A 24 -1.70 -9.45 -19.33
N ASN A 25 -2.01 -8.17 -19.28
CA ASN A 25 -3.21 -7.69 -18.58
C ASN A 25 -4.50 -8.19 -19.22
N ASP A 26 -4.52 -8.40 -20.52
CA ASP A 26 -5.68 -8.92 -21.25
C ASP A 26 -5.91 -10.42 -21.01
N SER A 27 -4.86 -11.14 -20.60
CA SER A 27 -4.95 -12.56 -20.22
C SER A 27 -5.45 -12.77 -18.78
N VAL A 28 -5.54 -11.69 -17.98
CA VAL A 28 -5.97 -11.78 -16.57
C VAL A 28 -7.49 -11.62 -16.47
N SER A 29 -8.16 -12.67 -16.01
CA SER A 29 -9.58 -12.60 -15.66
C SER A 29 -9.74 -12.30 -14.17
N VAL A 30 -10.53 -11.28 -13.85
CA VAL A 30 -10.79 -10.85 -12.48
C VAL A 30 -12.27 -10.93 -12.17
N GLY A 31 -12.65 -11.87 -11.31
CA GLY A 31 -14.03 -12.12 -10.91
C GLY A 31 -14.57 -11.19 -9.81
N ARG A 32 -13.77 -10.26 -9.29
CA ARG A 32 -14.14 -9.39 -8.16
C ARG A 32 -14.01 -7.92 -8.52
N ARG A 33 -14.96 -7.10 -8.05
CA ARG A 33 -14.84 -5.64 -8.09
C ARG A 33 -14.01 -5.16 -6.90
N ILE A 34 -13.16 -4.18 -7.15
CA ILE A 34 -12.41 -3.48 -6.10
C ILE A 34 -13.34 -2.47 -5.43
N HIS A 35 -13.42 -2.53 -4.12
CA HIS A 35 -14.16 -1.58 -3.29
C HIS A 35 -13.18 -0.70 -2.52
N MET A 36 -13.04 0.53 -2.98
CA MET A 36 -12.21 1.52 -2.28
C MET A 36 -13.07 2.32 -1.31
N GLY A 37 -12.52 2.65 -0.13
CA GLY A 37 -13.13 3.57 0.80
C GLY A 37 -13.36 4.94 0.15
N ARG A 38 -14.42 5.62 0.56
CA ARG A 38 -14.79 6.95 0.05
C ARG A 38 -14.42 8.01 1.08
N ILE A 39 -14.17 9.22 0.62
CA ILE A 39 -14.01 10.38 1.50
C ILE A 39 -15.25 10.58 2.38
N SER A 40 -16.45 10.30 1.84
CA SER A 40 -17.69 10.33 2.61
C SER A 40 -17.67 9.43 3.84
N ASP A 41 -17.06 8.24 3.73
CA ASP A 41 -16.99 7.27 4.83
C ASP A 41 -16.07 7.80 5.95
N LEU A 42 -14.95 8.41 5.56
CA LEU A 42 -14.03 9.09 6.49
C LEU A 42 -14.72 10.25 7.22
N VAL A 43 -15.44 11.10 6.47
CA VAL A 43 -16.17 12.24 7.03
C VAL A 43 -17.27 11.78 7.97
N GLU A 44 -18.01 10.72 7.62
CA GLU A 44 -19.06 10.18 8.50
C GLU A 44 -18.46 9.56 9.77
N ALA A 45 -17.35 8.84 9.67
CA ALA A 45 -16.63 8.33 10.83
C ALA A 45 -16.17 9.47 11.76
N ALA A 46 -15.60 10.54 11.20
CA ALA A 46 -15.21 11.72 11.97
C ALA A 46 -16.41 12.41 12.64
N ARG A 47 -17.54 12.53 11.94
CA ARG A 47 -18.79 13.09 12.50
C ARG A 47 -19.33 12.25 13.65
N ARG A 48 -19.30 10.92 13.53
CA ARG A 48 -19.72 10.02 14.61
C ARG A 48 -18.87 10.21 15.86
N LEU A 49 -17.56 10.26 15.72
CA LEU A 49 -16.66 10.54 16.84
C LEU A 49 -16.97 11.91 17.47
N LYS A 50 -17.15 12.95 16.67
CA LYS A 50 -17.50 14.29 17.19
C LYS A 50 -18.82 14.34 17.93
N ARG A 51 -19.82 13.52 17.57
CA ARG A 51 -21.09 13.44 18.30
C ARG A 51 -20.93 12.84 19.70
N THR A 52 -19.97 11.90 19.89
CA THR A 52 -19.73 11.28 21.20
C THR A 52 -18.90 12.17 22.12
N GLN A 53 -17.98 12.97 21.58
CA GLN A 53 -17.13 13.90 22.34
C GLN A 53 -16.95 15.20 21.54
N PRO A 54 -17.92 16.13 21.63
CA PRO A 54 -17.93 17.36 20.80
C PRO A 54 -16.70 18.25 21.00
N ASP A 55 -16.22 18.35 22.24
CA ASP A 55 -15.15 19.27 22.62
C ASP A 55 -13.75 18.70 22.40
N THR A 56 -13.63 17.37 22.21
CA THR A 56 -12.33 16.73 22.01
C THR A 56 -11.84 16.93 20.56
N PRO A 57 -10.64 17.45 20.36
CA PRO A 57 -10.06 17.61 19.03
C PRO A 57 -9.91 16.26 18.31
N LEU A 58 -10.22 16.24 17.01
CA LEU A 58 -10.00 15.10 16.13
C LEU A 58 -8.75 15.31 15.27
N HIS A 59 -7.97 14.25 15.13
CA HIS A 59 -6.90 14.15 14.17
C HIS A 59 -7.23 13.07 13.15
N VAL A 60 -6.73 13.23 11.92
CA VAL A 60 -6.77 12.17 10.91
C VAL A 60 -5.36 11.60 10.80
N LEU A 61 -5.17 10.38 11.28
CA LEU A 61 -3.95 9.64 11.02
C LEU A 61 -3.98 9.15 9.57
N LYS A 62 -3.00 9.57 8.79
CA LYS A 62 -2.75 9.06 7.44
C LYS A 62 -1.51 8.17 7.47
N SER A 63 -1.59 7.01 6.85
CA SER A 63 -0.45 6.11 6.61
C SER A 63 -0.43 5.71 5.14
N ASP A 64 0.74 5.84 4.51
CA ASP A 64 1.00 5.44 3.14
C ASP A 64 1.78 4.11 3.13
N PHE A 65 1.36 3.14 2.33
CA PHE A 65 2.07 1.87 2.17
C PHE A 65 3.12 2.00 1.07
N LYS A 66 4.38 2.06 1.49
CA LYS A 66 5.49 2.13 0.54
C LYS A 66 5.54 0.85 -0.31
N ALA A 67 5.50 1.04 -1.63
CA ALA A 67 5.62 -0.06 -2.59
C ALA A 67 4.57 -1.18 -2.35
N ALA A 68 3.32 -0.79 -2.10
CA ALA A 68 2.21 -1.66 -1.74
C ALA A 68 2.14 -2.97 -2.56
N TYR A 69 2.21 -2.88 -3.89
CA TYR A 69 2.18 -4.05 -4.76
C TYR A 69 3.40 -4.97 -4.56
N ARG A 70 4.58 -4.39 -4.33
CA ARG A 70 5.81 -5.14 -4.06
C ARG A 70 5.82 -5.83 -2.69
N SER A 71 4.82 -5.55 -1.85
CA SER A 71 4.59 -6.31 -0.61
C SER A 71 3.82 -7.61 -0.84
N CYS A 72 3.25 -7.80 -2.03
CA CYS A 72 2.54 -9.02 -2.40
C CYS A 72 3.52 -9.96 -3.12
N PRO A 73 3.92 -11.09 -2.53
CA PRO A 73 4.80 -12.06 -3.20
C PRO A 73 4.08 -12.76 -4.35
N ILE A 74 4.83 -13.18 -5.35
CA ILE A 74 4.37 -14.09 -6.39
C ILE A 74 4.66 -15.51 -5.92
N LEU A 75 3.71 -16.42 -6.12
CA LEU A 75 3.91 -17.84 -5.81
C LEU A 75 5.11 -18.38 -6.61
N PRO A 76 5.98 -19.22 -6.01
CA PRO A 76 7.18 -19.73 -6.67
C PRO A 76 6.91 -20.35 -8.03
N GLU A 77 5.82 -21.11 -8.15
CA GLU A 77 5.38 -21.76 -9.41
C GLU A 77 4.93 -20.76 -10.49
N HIS A 78 4.60 -19.52 -10.11
CA HIS A 78 4.17 -18.47 -11.03
C HIS A 78 5.27 -17.47 -11.39
N VAL A 79 6.45 -17.55 -10.76
CA VAL A 79 7.56 -16.61 -11.02
C VAL A 79 7.99 -16.64 -12.51
N SER A 80 7.95 -17.82 -13.15
CA SER A 80 8.25 -17.95 -14.57
C SER A 80 7.31 -17.16 -15.50
N LEU A 81 6.10 -16.83 -15.02
CA LEU A 81 5.12 -16.03 -15.77
C LEU A 81 5.31 -14.52 -15.58
N ALA A 82 6.17 -14.11 -14.64
CA ALA A 82 6.38 -12.71 -14.26
C ALA A 82 7.79 -12.23 -14.62
N ASN A 83 8.30 -12.64 -15.78
CA ASN A 83 9.59 -12.19 -16.29
C ASN A 83 9.46 -10.85 -17.01
N ILE A 84 10.44 -9.98 -16.79
CA ILE A 84 10.56 -8.69 -17.47
C ILE A 84 11.84 -8.72 -18.31
N LEU A 85 11.72 -8.26 -19.54
CA LEU A 85 12.86 -8.04 -20.42
C LEU A 85 13.39 -6.62 -20.21
N VAL A 86 14.64 -6.52 -19.80
CA VAL A 86 15.33 -5.24 -19.56
C VAL A 86 16.46 -5.10 -20.54
N ARG A 87 16.49 -3.97 -21.25
CA ARG A 87 17.63 -3.60 -22.10
C ARG A 87 18.59 -2.72 -21.30
N ASP A 88 19.85 -3.12 -21.25
CA ASP A 88 20.93 -2.30 -20.71
C ASP A 88 21.13 -1.07 -21.62
N PRO A 89 21.03 0.15 -21.07
CA PRO A 89 21.18 1.37 -21.88
C PRO A 89 22.60 1.58 -22.40
N ASP A 90 23.62 1.04 -21.74
CA ASP A 90 25.02 1.25 -22.09
C ASP A 90 25.52 0.19 -23.10
N SER A 91 25.24 -1.08 -22.85
CA SER A 91 25.67 -2.19 -23.71
C SER A 91 24.68 -2.54 -24.82
N GLY A 92 23.40 -2.17 -24.65
CA GLY A 92 22.29 -2.59 -25.51
C GLY A 92 21.86 -4.04 -25.32
N GLU A 93 22.53 -4.79 -24.44
CA GLU A 93 22.19 -6.19 -24.14
C GLU A 93 20.84 -6.35 -23.49
N LEU A 94 20.21 -7.52 -23.71
CA LEU A 94 18.92 -7.86 -23.15
C LEU A 94 19.07 -8.83 -21.98
N TYR A 95 18.49 -8.47 -20.85
CA TYR A 95 18.45 -9.28 -19.63
C TYR A 95 17.02 -9.68 -19.30
N VAL A 96 16.84 -10.90 -18.85
CA VAL A 96 15.58 -11.37 -18.28
C VAL A 96 15.65 -11.22 -16.75
N SER A 97 14.72 -10.47 -16.18
CA SER A 97 14.59 -10.31 -14.72
C SER A 97 13.31 -10.99 -14.23
N ALA A 98 13.48 -11.99 -13.38
CA ALA A 98 12.36 -12.65 -12.73
C ALA A 98 11.80 -11.78 -11.59
N GLN A 99 10.49 -11.61 -11.56
CA GLN A 99 9.80 -10.85 -10.51
C GLN A 99 9.30 -11.81 -9.42
N HIS A 100 9.77 -11.62 -8.20
CA HIS A 100 9.33 -12.39 -7.02
C HIS A 100 8.22 -11.70 -6.23
N ALA A 101 7.89 -10.47 -6.60
CA ALA A 101 6.80 -9.70 -6.02
C ALA A 101 5.99 -9.01 -7.12
N MET A 102 4.73 -8.72 -6.84
CA MET A 102 3.81 -8.15 -7.81
C MET A 102 4.35 -6.83 -8.40
N PRO A 103 4.49 -6.75 -9.73
CA PRO A 103 5.06 -5.59 -10.40
C PRO A 103 4.03 -4.45 -10.54
N PHE A 104 4.53 -3.22 -10.67
CA PHE A 104 3.71 -2.09 -11.08
C PHE A 104 3.26 -2.29 -12.54
N GLY A 105 1.99 -1.94 -12.82
CA GLY A 105 1.41 -2.05 -14.16
C GLY A 105 0.60 -3.33 -14.38
N ALA A 106 0.79 -4.37 -13.57
CA ALA A 106 -0.02 -5.57 -13.65
C ALA A 106 -1.39 -5.37 -12.99
N VAL A 107 -2.47 -5.71 -13.69
CA VAL A 107 -3.85 -5.71 -13.13
C VAL A 107 -3.93 -6.64 -11.92
N SER A 108 -3.33 -7.82 -12.00
CA SER A 108 -3.26 -8.77 -10.88
C SER A 108 -2.65 -8.19 -9.61
N ALA A 109 -1.67 -7.27 -9.72
CA ALA A 109 -1.04 -6.63 -8.58
C ALA A 109 -2.02 -5.75 -7.78
N VAL A 110 -2.92 -5.05 -8.48
CA VAL A 110 -3.96 -4.23 -7.84
C VAL A 110 -4.91 -5.10 -7.02
N TYR A 111 -5.32 -6.24 -7.56
CA TYR A 111 -6.21 -7.17 -6.86
C TYR A 111 -5.53 -7.90 -5.69
N ALA A 112 -4.25 -8.27 -5.84
CA ALA A 112 -3.49 -8.87 -4.77
C ALA A 112 -3.35 -7.91 -3.58
N TRP A 113 -2.98 -6.66 -3.86
CA TRP A 113 -2.90 -5.61 -2.85
C TRP A 113 -4.26 -5.29 -2.23
N ASP A 114 -5.34 -5.24 -3.03
CA ASP A 114 -6.68 -4.96 -2.54
C ASP A 114 -7.12 -5.99 -1.49
N ARG A 115 -6.85 -7.28 -1.71
CA ARG A 115 -7.13 -8.35 -0.75
C ARG A 115 -6.38 -8.17 0.56
N LEU A 116 -5.08 -7.86 0.49
CA LEU A 116 -4.24 -7.63 1.67
C LEU A 116 -4.69 -6.39 2.44
N GLY A 117 -4.96 -5.30 1.71
CA GLY A 117 -5.44 -4.06 2.28
C GLY A 117 -6.83 -4.18 2.92
N ASP A 118 -7.75 -4.96 2.32
CA ASP A 118 -9.06 -5.26 2.89
C ASP A 118 -8.94 -6.07 4.18
N ALA A 119 -8.06 -7.08 4.20
CA ALA A 119 -7.80 -7.88 5.40
C ALA A 119 -7.27 -7.00 6.53
N LEU A 120 -6.27 -6.17 6.26
CA LEU A 120 -5.71 -5.22 7.22
C LEU A 120 -6.78 -4.25 7.74
N THR A 121 -7.54 -3.63 6.84
CA THR A 121 -8.60 -2.70 7.21
C THR A 121 -9.68 -3.38 8.06
N SER A 122 -10.04 -4.62 7.71
CA SER A 122 -11.00 -5.42 8.48
C SER A 122 -10.49 -5.75 9.89
N ILE A 123 -9.21 -6.06 10.05
CA ILE A 123 -8.59 -6.28 11.37
C ILE A 123 -8.64 -5.00 12.19
N LEU A 124 -8.23 -3.87 11.61
CA LEU A 124 -8.27 -2.59 12.30
C LEU A 124 -9.68 -2.21 12.75
N GLN A 125 -10.69 -2.47 11.91
CA GLN A 125 -12.09 -2.14 12.21
C GLN A 125 -12.72 -3.11 13.21
N LYS A 126 -12.51 -4.43 13.06
CA LYS A 126 -13.25 -5.46 13.81
C LYS A 126 -12.55 -5.88 15.10
N VAL A 127 -11.23 -5.88 15.12
CA VAL A 127 -10.44 -6.29 16.29
C VAL A 127 -10.07 -5.09 17.15
N PHE A 128 -9.59 -4.02 16.51
CA PHE A 128 -9.15 -2.82 17.23
C PHE A 128 -10.20 -1.71 17.30
N LEU A 129 -11.35 -1.90 16.65
CA LEU A 129 -12.46 -0.95 16.59
C LEU A 129 -12.04 0.45 16.09
N PHE A 130 -11.00 0.51 15.29
CA PHE A 130 -10.56 1.74 14.66
C PHE A 130 -11.47 2.10 13.47
N PRO A 131 -11.87 3.36 13.34
CA PRO A 131 -12.64 3.83 12.19
C PRO A 131 -11.74 4.01 10.96
N ALA A 132 -11.06 2.91 10.57
CA ALA A 132 -10.12 2.89 9.47
C ALA A 132 -10.84 2.88 8.12
N SER A 133 -10.31 3.61 7.15
CA SER A 133 -10.72 3.60 5.75
C SER A 133 -9.48 3.56 4.87
N ARG A 134 -9.55 2.89 3.73
CA ARG A 134 -8.43 2.73 2.82
C ARG A 134 -8.78 3.17 1.41
N TYR A 135 -7.88 3.93 0.80
CA TYR A 135 -7.95 4.25 -0.62
C TYR A 135 -6.63 3.82 -1.29
N VAL A 136 -6.66 2.74 -2.06
CA VAL A 136 -5.50 2.07 -2.67
C VAL A 136 -4.44 1.74 -1.61
N ASP A 137 -3.36 2.52 -1.53
CA ASP A 137 -2.22 2.39 -0.62
C ASP A 137 -2.26 3.38 0.57
N ASP A 138 -3.22 4.28 0.57
CA ASP A 138 -3.44 5.23 1.66
C ASP A 138 -4.45 4.68 2.69
N LEU A 139 -4.05 4.62 3.95
CA LEU A 139 -4.91 4.30 5.08
C LEU A 139 -5.22 5.59 5.86
N PHE A 140 -6.49 5.79 6.21
CA PHE A 140 -6.98 6.94 6.96
C PHE A 140 -7.73 6.48 8.20
N MET A 141 -7.47 7.12 9.33
CA MET A 141 -8.19 6.89 10.60
C MET A 141 -8.45 8.22 11.29
N PRO A 142 -9.71 8.68 11.42
CA PRO A 142 -10.05 9.78 12.31
C PRO A 142 -10.00 9.27 13.76
N LEU A 143 -9.32 9.99 14.62
CA LEU A 143 -9.07 9.62 16.01
C LEU A 143 -9.14 10.86 16.89
N TRP A 144 -9.53 10.72 18.17
CA TRP A 144 -9.32 11.78 19.13
C TRP A 144 -7.82 12.02 19.36
N SER A 145 -7.45 13.28 19.46
CA SER A 145 -6.05 13.70 19.60
C SER A 145 -5.33 12.98 20.75
N VAL A 146 -6.04 12.74 21.86
CA VAL A 146 -5.52 12.07 23.06
C VAL A 146 -5.10 10.61 22.81
N HIS A 147 -5.66 9.96 21.79
CA HIS A 147 -5.35 8.56 21.45
C HIS A 147 -4.44 8.43 20.23
N ALA A 148 -4.08 9.53 19.57
CA ALA A 148 -3.37 9.48 18.31
C ALA A 148 -2.01 8.75 18.39
N SER A 149 -1.26 8.98 19.47
CA SER A 149 0.05 8.33 19.67
C SER A 149 -0.07 6.82 19.89
N ALA A 150 -0.95 6.40 20.81
CA ALA A 150 -1.16 4.98 21.11
C ALA A 150 -1.73 4.24 19.91
N SER A 151 -2.70 4.83 19.21
CA SER A 151 -3.29 4.24 18.00
C SER A 151 -2.27 4.08 16.88
N ARG A 152 -1.36 5.05 16.75
CA ARG A 152 -0.25 4.96 15.78
C ARG A 152 0.68 3.79 16.12
N GLN A 153 1.04 3.60 17.38
CA GLN A 153 1.88 2.49 17.81
C GLN A 153 1.21 1.14 17.53
N ILE A 154 -0.07 0.98 17.90
CA ILE A 154 -0.84 -0.22 17.60
C ILE A 154 -0.89 -0.50 16.09
N LEU A 155 -1.15 0.52 15.28
CA LEU A 155 -1.14 0.39 13.83
C LEU A 155 0.20 -0.14 13.31
N LEU A 156 1.32 0.39 13.82
CA LEU A 156 2.66 -0.05 13.44
C LEU A 156 2.90 -1.52 13.80
N GLU A 157 2.52 -1.93 14.99
CA GLU A 157 2.66 -3.31 15.45
C GLU A 157 1.81 -4.29 14.62
N VAL A 158 0.55 -3.93 14.35
CA VAL A 158 -0.35 -4.73 13.51
C VAL A 158 0.23 -4.90 12.10
N ILE A 159 0.63 -3.79 11.48
CA ILE A 159 1.23 -3.82 10.14
C ILE A 159 2.52 -4.64 10.15
N SER A 160 3.38 -4.47 11.17
CA SER A 160 4.62 -5.21 11.28
C SER A 160 4.36 -6.72 11.36
N THR A 161 3.48 -7.12 12.23
CA THR A 161 3.16 -8.54 12.45
C THR A 161 2.59 -9.18 11.19
N LEU A 162 1.67 -8.49 10.50
CA LEU A 162 1.03 -9.04 9.31
C LEU A 162 1.96 -9.10 8.10
N LEU A 163 2.81 -8.09 7.90
CA LEU A 163 3.69 -8.05 6.73
C LEU A 163 4.97 -8.87 6.93
N THR A 164 5.47 -9.05 8.16
CA THR A 164 6.64 -9.90 8.42
C THR A 164 6.31 -11.38 8.38
N SER A 165 5.08 -11.76 8.73
CA SER A 165 4.63 -13.15 8.58
C SER A 165 4.51 -13.59 7.12
N THR A 166 4.45 -12.64 6.18
CA THR A 166 4.30 -12.91 4.73
C THR A 166 5.60 -12.79 3.95
N SER A 167 6.68 -12.24 4.54
CA SER A 167 7.96 -12.04 3.85
C SER A 167 9.14 -12.55 4.67
N SER A 168 9.88 -13.50 4.11
CA SER A 168 11.18 -13.97 4.62
C SER A 168 12.32 -12.95 4.43
N SER A 169 12.05 -11.71 4.04
CA SER A 169 13.03 -10.67 3.77
C SER A 169 12.92 -9.50 4.75
N PRO A 170 13.89 -9.32 5.69
CA PRO A 170 13.85 -8.28 6.72
C PRO A 170 14.02 -6.84 6.20
N ASN A 171 14.51 -6.65 4.96
CA ASN A 171 14.88 -5.33 4.45
C ASN A 171 13.73 -4.43 3.99
N MET A 172 12.57 -5.00 3.67
CA MET A 172 11.41 -4.21 3.21
C MET A 172 10.69 -3.52 4.36
N PHE A 173 10.76 -4.10 5.55
CA PHE A 173 10.06 -3.64 6.74
C PHE A 173 10.73 -2.43 7.41
N SER A 174 12.06 -2.43 7.54
CA SER A 174 12.80 -1.29 8.11
C SER A 174 12.60 -0.01 7.28
N ALA A 175 12.49 -0.14 5.96
CA ALA A 175 12.21 0.97 5.05
C ALA A 175 10.77 1.49 5.15
N PHE A 176 9.82 0.66 5.61
CA PHE A 176 8.44 1.06 5.88
C PHE A 176 8.35 1.86 7.20
N LEU A 177 8.97 1.36 8.27
CA LEU A 177 8.99 2.02 9.58
C LEU A 177 9.64 3.40 9.53
N SER A 178 10.70 3.57 8.73
CA SER A 178 11.38 4.87 8.60
C SER A 178 10.51 5.97 8.00
N LYS A 179 9.47 5.63 7.22
CA LYS A 179 8.53 6.59 6.64
C LYS A 179 7.35 6.96 7.55
N LEU A 180 7.11 6.17 8.59
CA LEU A 180 6.12 6.47 9.62
C LEU A 180 6.71 7.29 10.78
N ALA A 181 8.01 7.56 10.75
CA ALA A 181 8.63 8.52 11.65
C ALA A 181 8.02 9.91 11.43
N PRO A 182 7.73 10.69 12.48
CA PRO A 182 7.24 12.04 12.32
C PRO A 182 8.27 12.82 11.50
N SER A 183 7.81 13.53 10.46
CA SER A 183 8.60 14.61 9.90
C SER A 183 8.79 15.60 11.05
N SER A 184 10.04 15.71 11.55
CA SER A 184 10.41 16.76 12.47
C SER A 184 9.97 18.09 11.85
N ALA A 185 9.04 18.75 12.53
CA ALA A 185 8.60 20.10 12.22
C ALA A 185 9.78 21.07 12.38
#